data_73431af57ab5d6f0d41ebab1338ec972
#
_entry.id   73431af57ab5d6f0d41ebab1338ec972
#
_cell.length_a   1.000
_cell.length_b   1.000
_cell.length_c   1.000
_cell.angle_alpha   90.00
_cell.angle_beta   90.00
_cell.angle_gamma   90.00
#
_symmetry.space_group_name_H-M   'P 1'
#
loop_
_entity.id
_entity.type
_entity.pdbx_description
1 polymer ?
#
loop_
_entity_poly.entity_id
_entity_poly.type
_entity_poly.pdbx_seq_one_letter_code
_entity_poly.pdbx_strand_id
1 'polypeptide(L)'
;MPRIITIDPGKSKCGLILAEISEKKVYKAIILKSELLGDYVRNLIAAENISQIIIGNGTTSRETREKLYFFKKEIITFEEKNTTYRLKEDFSNFFQLVV
;
A
#
# COMPACT_ATOMS: atom_id res chain seq x y z
N MET A 1 -10.50 7.39 -13.41
CA MET A 1 -11.02 6.48 -12.38
C MET A 1 -10.13 6.48 -11.16
N PRO A 2 -10.68 6.43 -9.96
CA PRO A 2 -9.86 6.48 -8.76
C PRO A 2 -9.03 5.20 -8.60
N ARG A 3 -7.81 5.38 -8.13
CA ARG A 3 -6.89 4.30 -7.87
C ARG A 3 -6.62 4.17 -6.38
N ILE A 4 -6.15 3.01 -5.97
CA ILE A 4 -5.76 2.76 -4.59
C ILE A 4 -4.29 2.43 -4.50
N ILE A 5 -3.72 2.73 -3.34
CA ILE A 5 -2.36 2.31 -2.99
C ILE A 5 -2.48 1.30 -1.86
N THR A 6 -1.86 0.13 -2.01
CA THR A 6 -1.73 -0.82 -0.92
C THR A 6 -0.27 -0.94 -0.51
N ILE A 7 -0.03 -0.99 0.79
CA ILE A 7 1.31 -1.00 1.35
C ILE A 7 1.47 -2.17 2.30
N ASP A 8 2.51 -2.96 2.08
CA ASP A 8 2.94 -3.99 3.01
C ASP A 8 4.12 -3.42 3.80
N PRO A 9 3.91 -2.97 5.06
CA PRO A 9 4.93 -2.26 5.79
C PRO A 9 6.03 -3.17 6.31
N GLY A 10 7.24 -2.64 6.37
CA GLY A 10 8.38 -3.33 6.92
C GLY A 10 9.36 -2.35 7.53
N LYS A 11 10.27 -2.83 8.35
CA LYS A 11 11.25 -1.98 9.03
C LYS A 11 12.21 -1.29 8.06
N SER A 12 12.81 -2.06 7.18
CA SER A 12 13.80 -1.53 6.23
C SER A 12 13.27 -1.42 4.81
N LYS A 13 12.36 -2.33 4.43
CA LYS A 13 11.75 -2.34 3.11
C LYS A 13 10.24 -2.47 3.24
N CYS A 14 9.52 -1.92 2.29
CA CYS A 14 8.07 -2.07 2.20
C CYS A 14 7.66 -2.38 0.77
N GLY A 15 6.52 -3.04 0.62
CA GLY A 15 5.93 -3.29 -0.68
C GLY A 15 4.83 -2.28 -0.96
N LEU A 16 4.68 -1.91 -2.23
CA LEU A 16 3.66 -0.95 -2.63
C LEU A 16 3.04 -1.39 -3.94
N ILE A 17 1.71 -1.37 -3.99
CA ILE A 17 0.95 -1.66 -5.20
C ILE A 17 0.03 -0.46 -5.49
N LEU A 18 0.08 -0.01 -6.75
CA LEU A 18 -0.87 0.96 -7.28
C LEU A 18 -1.84 0.20 -8.18
N ALA A 19 -3.12 0.24 -7.86
CA ALA A 19 -4.12 -0.56 -8.56
C ALA A 19 -5.45 0.15 -8.68
N GLU A 20 -6.29 -0.36 -9.59
CA GLU A 20 -7.67 0.04 -9.75
C GLU A 20 -8.54 -1.20 -9.50
N ILE A 21 -9.40 -1.12 -8.48
CA ILE A 21 -10.19 -2.29 -8.07
C ILE A 21 -11.28 -2.63 -9.08
N SER A 22 -11.97 -1.62 -9.61
CA SER A 22 -13.10 -1.85 -10.50
C SER A 22 -12.73 -2.68 -11.73
N GLU A 23 -11.55 -2.45 -12.28
CA GLU A 23 -11.05 -3.19 -13.44
C GLU A 23 -10.09 -4.31 -13.07
N LYS A 24 -9.81 -4.47 -11.78
CA LYS A 24 -8.84 -5.45 -11.26
C LYS A 24 -7.49 -5.32 -11.95
N LYS A 25 -7.06 -4.09 -12.18
CA LYS A 25 -5.83 -3.80 -12.89
C LYS A 25 -4.76 -3.28 -11.95
N VAL A 26 -3.57 -3.87 -12.03
CA VAL A 26 -2.40 -3.40 -11.29
C VAL A 26 -1.53 -2.57 -12.23
N TYR A 27 -1.28 -1.33 -11.82
CA TYR A 27 -0.46 -0.41 -12.61
C TYR A 27 1.00 -0.45 -12.20
N LYS A 28 1.26 -0.70 -10.93
CA LYS A 28 2.62 -0.69 -10.41
C LYS A 28 2.71 -1.57 -9.18
N ALA A 29 3.79 -2.34 -9.08
CA ALA A 29 4.09 -3.12 -7.88
C ALA A 29 5.59 -3.05 -7.67
N ILE A 30 6.01 -2.52 -6.54
CA ILE A 30 7.43 -2.30 -6.25
C ILE A 30 7.75 -2.63 -4.80
N ILE A 31 9.03 -2.86 -4.55
CA ILE A 31 9.59 -2.93 -3.20
C ILE A 31 10.57 -1.77 -3.08
N LEU A 32 10.45 -0.99 -2.04
CA LEU A 32 11.29 0.17 -1.82
C LEU A 32 11.75 0.25 -0.37
N LYS A 33 12.79 1.03 -0.13
CA LYS A 33 13.24 1.30 1.23
C LYS A 33 12.17 2.06 2.00
N SER A 34 11.92 1.64 3.24
CA SER A 34 10.87 2.25 4.07
C SER A 34 11.06 3.75 4.27
N GLU A 35 12.30 4.20 4.31
CA GLU A 35 12.61 5.64 4.45
C GLU A 35 12.18 6.46 3.22
N LEU A 36 12.01 5.82 2.06
CA LEU A 36 11.60 6.50 0.83
C LEU A 36 10.09 6.49 0.60
N LEU A 37 9.36 5.75 1.44
CA LEU A 37 7.93 5.54 1.24
C LEU A 37 7.13 6.84 1.21
N GLY A 38 7.37 7.72 2.17
CA GLY A 38 6.64 8.98 2.26
C GLY A 38 6.74 9.82 1.00
N ASP A 39 7.95 10.02 0.51
CA ASP A 39 8.18 10.81 -0.70
C ASP A 39 7.58 10.14 -1.94
N TYR A 40 7.73 8.83 -2.04
CA TYR A 40 7.19 8.07 -3.17
C TYR A 40 5.67 8.18 -3.24
N VAL A 41 4.99 7.98 -2.09
CA VAL A 41 3.52 8.09 -2.04
C VAL A 41 3.07 9.51 -2.33
N ARG A 42 3.78 10.51 -1.82
CA ARG A 42 3.46 11.91 -2.10
C ARG A 42 3.50 12.19 -3.61
N ASN A 43 4.50 11.68 -4.30
CA ASN A 43 4.60 11.84 -5.75
C ASN A 43 3.48 11.12 -6.49
N LEU A 44 3.10 9.93 -6.03
CA LEU A 44 1.98 9.19 -6.62
C LEU A 44 0.66 9.94 -6.44
N ILE A 45 0.42 10.50 -5.26
CA ILE A 45 -0.80 11.26 -4.98
C ILE A 45 -0.88 12.51 -5.88
N ALA A 46 0.26 13.13 -6.15
CA ALA A 46 0.30 14.30 -7.04
C ALA A 46 0.05 13.93 -8.50
N ALA A 47 0.49 12.75 -8.93
CA ALA A 47 0.39 12.32 -10.33
C ALA A 47 -0.88 11.55 -10.64
N GLU A 48 -1.47 10.87 -9.66
CA GLU A 48 -2.59 9.96 -9.84
C GLU A 48 -3.77 10.36 -8.95
N ASN A 49 -4.98 9.97 -9.36
CA ASN A 49 -6.17 10.18 -8.55
C ASN A 49 -6.29 9.03 -7.53
N ILE A 50 -5.69 9.21 -6.37
CA ILE A 50 -5.71 8.21 -5.31
C ILE A 50 -6.89 8.46 -4.38
N SER A 51 -7.77 7.47 -4.26
CA SER A 51 -8.95 7.56 -3.41
C SER A 51 -8.74 6.98 -2.03
N GLN A 52 -7.82 6.02 -1.90
CA GLN A 52 -7.67 5.27 -0.67
C GLN A 52 -6.26 4.70 -0.56
N ILE A 53 -5.74 4.64 0.66
CA ILE A 53 -4.50 3.94 0.98
C ILE A 53 -4.84 2.82 1.96
N ILE A 54 -4.36 1.62 1.67
CA ILE A 54 -4.58 0.45 2.50
C ILE A 54 -3.22 -0.03 3.01
N ILE A 55 -3.08 -0.13 4.32
CA ILE A 55 -1.83 -0.52 4.96
C ILE A 55 -2.03 -1.86 5.66
N GLY A 56 -1.18 -2.83 5.36
CA GLY A 56 -1.20 -4.11 6.05
C GLY A 56 -0.87 -3.94 7.53
N ASN A 57 -1.58 -4.69 8.39
CA ASN A 57 -1.36 -4.61 9.84
C ASN A 57 -0.10 -5.38 10.22
N GLY A 58 0.84 -4.69 10.84
CA GLY A 58 2.09 -5.27 11.32
C GLY A 58 2.70 -4.37 12.37
N THR A 59 3.87 -4.74 12.87
CA THR A 59 4.55 -3.97 13.92
C THR A 59 4.91 -2.55 13.48
N THR A 60 5.10 -2.35 12.17
CA THR A 60 5.48 -1.05 11.62
C THR A 60 4.32 -0.30 10.96
N SER A 61 3.09 -0.83 11.04
CA SER A 61 1.94 -0.19 10.38
C SER A 61 1.65 1.19 10.92
N ARG A 62 1.79 1.39 12.23
CA ARG A 62 1.58 2.68 12.87
C ARG A 62 2.57 3.72 12.38
N GLU A 63 3.84 3.37 12.34
CA GLU A 63 4.88 4.27 11.83
C GLU A 63 4.67 4.62 10.37
N THR A 64 4.28 3.63 9.57
CA THR A 64 3.95 3.82 8.16
C THR A 64 2.79 4.79 8.01
N ARG A 65 1.75 4.63 8.81
CA ARG A 65 0.59 5.51 8.80
C ARG A 65 0.98 6.95 9.16
N GLU A 66 1.84 7.13 10.13
CA GLU A 66 2.32 8.44 10.54
C GLU A 66 3.11 9.12 9.42
N LYS A 67 3.89 8.37 8.64
CA LYS A 67 4.61 8.91 7.49
C LYS A 67 3.70 9.44 6.40
N LEU A 68 2.45 8.96 6.35
CA LEU A 68 1.48 9.32 5.33
C LEU A 68 0.47 10.37 5.80
N TYR A 69 0.82 11.15 6.82
CA TYR A 69 -0.05 12.15 7.43
C TYR A 69 -0.61 13.18 6.44
N PHE A 70 0.11 13.42 5.34
CA PHE A 70 -0.30 14.39 4.32
C PHE A 70 -1.48 13.91 3.49
N PHE A 71 -1.81 12.61 3.52
CA PHE A 71 -2.94 12.08 2.78
C PHE A 71 -4.22 12.36 3.56
N LYS A 72 -5.09 13.18 2.99
CA LYS A 72 -6.30 13.66 3.68
C LYS A 72 -7.55 12.84 3.40
N LYS A 73 -7.45 11.86 2.53
CA LYS A 73 -8.55 10.93 2.26
C LYS A 73 -8.46 9.74 3.20
N GLU A 74 -9.01 8.60 2.82
CA GLU A 74 -9.13 7.45 3.72
C GLU A 74 -7.88 6.60 3.74
N ILE A 75 -7.38 6.31 4.95
CA ILE A 75 -6.32 5.32 5.17
C ILE A 75 -6.93 4.19 5.99
N ILE A 76 -6.89 2.97 5.44
CA ILE A 76 -7.40 1.77 6.09
C ILE A 76 -6.23 0.89 6.50
N THR A 77 -6.27 0.37 7.72
CA THR A 77 -5.31 -0.63 8.19
C THR A 77 -5.99 -1.99 8.21
N PHE A 78 -5.39 -2.97 7.55
CA PHE A 78 -5.91 -4.34 7.58
C PHE A 78 -5.53 -5.04 8.86
N GLU A 79 -6.52 -5.61 9.53
CA GLU A 79 -6.28 -6.52 10.65
C GLU A 79 -6.22 -7.96 10.13
N GLU A 80 -5.29 -8.74 10.68
CA GLU A 80 -5.11 -10.14 10.29
C GLU A 80 -6.17 -11.04 10.90
N LYS A 81 -7.43 -10.87 10.49
CA LYS A 81 -8.52 -11.75 10.95
C LYS A 81 -9.46 -12.05 9.79
N ASN A 82 -9.65 -13.34 9.52
CA ASN A 82 -10.63 -13.85 8.56
C ASN A 82 -10.38 -13.39 7.11
N THR A 83 -11.24 -12.56 6.57
CA THR A 83 -11.18 -12.15 5.17
C THR A 83 -9.92 -11.38 4.79
N THR A 84 -9.32 -10.70 5.74
CA THR A 84 -8.08 -9.94 5.53
C THR A 84 -6.87 -10.83 5.32
N TYR A 85 -6.89 -12.02 5.89
CA TYR A 85 -5.82 -13.00 5.73
C TYR A 85 -5.62 -13.37 4.26
N ARG A 86 -6.71 -13.55 3.54
CA ARG A 86 -6.71 -13.89 2.12
C ARG A 86 -6.09 -12.79 1.26
N LEU A 87 -6.44 -11.54 1.56
CA LEU A 87 -5.89 -10.39 0.85
C LEU A 87 -4.40 -10.23 1.09
N LYS A 88 -3.94 -10.50 2.31
CA LYS A 88 -2.52 -10.45 2.63
C LYS A 88 -1.74 -11.53 1.89
N GLU A 89 -2.30 -12.73 1.78
CA GLU A 89 -1.70 -13.82 1.04
C GLU A 89 -1.60 -13.49 -0.45
N ASP A 90 -2.67 -12.98 -1.05
CA ASP A 90 -2.69 -12.56 -2.44
C ASP A 90 -1.66 -11.45 -2.70
N PHE A 91 -1.55 -10.52 -1.77
CA PHE A 91 -0.61 -9.43 -1.84
C PHE A 91 0.84 -9.92 -1.82
N SER A 92 1.14 -10.84 -0.91
CA SER A 92 2.47 -11.44 -0.81
C SER A 92 2.81 -12.25 -2.05
N ASN A 93 1.86 -13.03 -2.57
CA ASN A 93 2.03 -13.80 -3.79
C ASN A 93 2.30 -12.89 -4.98
N PHE A 94 1.61 -11.77 -5.05
CA PHE A 94 1.81 -10.80 -6.12
C PHE A 94 3.25 -10.26 -6.10
N PHE A 95 3.76 -9.90 -4.93
CA PHE A 95 5.13 -9.41 -4.81
C PHE A 95 6.16 -10.47 -5.20
N GLN A 96 5.91 -11.72 -4.89
CA GLN A 96 6.79 -12.81 -5.29
C GLN A 96 6.87 -12.97 -6.81
N LEU A 97 5.77 -12.71 -7.51
CA LEU A 97 5.75 -12.80 -8.98
C LEU A 97 6.48 -11.65 -9.66
N VAL A 98 6.56 -10.50 -9.02
CA VAL A 98 7.14 -9.29 -9.61
C VAL A 98 8.61 -9.11 -9.23
N VAL A 99 9.03 -9.72 -8.15
CA VAL A 99 10.40 -9.63 -7.63
C VAL A 99 11.19 -10.88 -8.00
#